data_09ee7c6d6c7c6696e4ce00d93a80eedc
#
_entry.id   09ee7c6d6c7c6696e4ce00d93a80eedc
#
_cell.length_a   1.000
_cell.length_b   1.000
_cell.length_c   1.000
_cell.angle_alpha   90.00
_cell.angle_beta   90.00
_cell.angle_gamma   90.00
#
_symmetry.space_group_name_H-M   'P 1'
#
loop_
_entity.id
_entity.type
_entity.pdbx_description
1 polymer ?
#
loop_
_entity_poly.entity_id
_entity_poly.type
_entity_poly.pdbx_seq_one_letter_code
_entity_poly.pdbx_strand_id
1 'polypeptide(L)'
;IILVPVVLLTVLFNLVDRWSLLLPLGVLVSFAVLGGIDDYLSLVGSKSKSFGFTARTKMILMVLIAFGASLLLYSPYPFGLQNYGSVRIPFIADPIDIGVLFIPFATLVIVGTSNAVNITDGLDSLAGWNLMLAFAAFGVITFLNGEFTNLMAFSFTIVGALAAFLWYNAHPAQVIMGDLGSLSLGAVLAVVALQSQQWLLLPIIGTVFVAEALSVIIQVNYFKWTRRRTGQGQRFFKMAPLHHHFELLGWSETQVMQRFVLIGMVATLIGISLALTLRDIEQAKVVPPVRPAGIEQTVNSPRP
;
A
#
# COMPACT_ATOMS: atom_id res chain seq x y z
N ILE A 1 14.64 7.63 11.75
CA ILE A 1 14.67 6.28 12.35
C ILE A 1 14.29 5.23 11.31
N ILE A 2 13.15 5.33 10.56
CA ILE A 2 12.70 4.30 9.62
C ILE A 2 13.53 4.32 8.33
N LEU A 3 13.63 5.47 7.65
CA LEU A 3 14.14 5.55 6.29
C LEU A 3 15.64 5.23 6.16
N VAL A 4 16.44 5.75 7.08
CA VAL A 4 17.91 5.53 7.02
C VAL A 4 18.28 4.05 7.10
N PRO A 5 17.78 3.25 8.05
CA PRO A 5 18.03 1.80 8.07
C PRO A 5 17.49 1.10 6.82
N VAL A 6 16.29 1.46 6.33
CA VAL A 6 15.71 0.84 5.14
C VAL A 6 16.60 1.09 3.92
N VAL A 7 17.03 2.34 3.69
CA VAL A 7 17.90 2.68 2.56
C VAL A 7 19.25 1.97 2.70
N LEU A 8 19.90 2.05 3.87
CA LEU A 8 21.21 1.42 4.10
C LEU A 8 21.15 -0.10 3.91
N LEU A 9 20.23 -0.78 4.55
CA LEU A 9 20.13 -2.23 4.47
C LEU A 9 19.73 -2.69 3.06
N THR A 10 18.85 -1.95 2.39
CA THR A 10 18.49 -2.27 1.01
C THR A 10 19.68 -2.09 0.07
N VAL A 11 20.44 -1.01 0.19
CA VAL A 11 21.62 -0.77 -0.67
C VAL A 11 22.73 -1.80 -0.39
N LEU A 12 23.02 -2.08 0.88
CA LEU A 12 24.14 -2.95 1.25
C LEU A 12 23.87 -4.44 1.00
N PHE A 13 22.64 -4.89 1.21
CA PHE A 13 22.34 -6.33 1.23
C PHE A 13 21.35 -6.79 0.15
N ASN A 14 20.49 -5.91 -0.33
CA ASN A 14 19.42 -6.30 -1.25
C ASN A 14 19.59 -5.80 -2.68
N LEU A 15 20.40 -4.77 -2.92
CA LEU A 15 20.51 -4.12 -4.24
C LEU A 15 21.50 -4.83 -5.19
N VAL A 16 22.40 -5.69 -4.67
CA VAL A 16 23.37 -6.38 -5.47
C VAL A 16 22.66 -7.28 -6.47
N ASP A 17 22.86 -7.03 -7.78
CA ASP A 17 22.24 -7.74 -8.91
C ASP A 17 20.70 -7.67 -8.99
N ARG A 18 20.06 -6.64 -8.38
CA ARG A 18 18.61 -6.56 -8.24
C ARG A 18 18.03 -5.20 -8.61
N TRP A 19 18.14 -4.86 -9.87
CA TRP A 19 17.69 -3.57 -10.42
C TRP A 19 16.20 -3.23 -10.13
N SER A 20 15.35 -4.26 -9.96
CA SER A 20 13.92 -4.07 -9.65
C SER A 20 13.66 -3.34 -8.31
N LEU A 21 14.62 -3.34 -7.37
CA LEU A 21 14.51 -2.62 -6.11
C LEU A 21 14.85 -1.14 -6.22
N LEU A 22 15.48 -0.69 -7.31
CA LEU A 22 15.74 0.74 -7.49
C LEU A 22 14.47 1.56 -7.55
N LEU A 23 13.39 1.01 -8.09
CA LEU A 23 12.13 1.72 -8.20
C LEU A 23 11.47 1.97 -6.83
N PRO A 24 11.19 0.96 -5.98
CA PRO A 24 10.61 1.22 -4.66
C PRO A 24 11.53 2.04 -3.78
N LEU A 25 12.86 1.87 -3.88
CA LEU A 25 13.82 2.70 -3.16
C LEU A 25 13.82 4.15 -3.64
N GLY A 26 13.77 4.37 -4.96
CA GLY A 26 13.68 5.70 -5.56
C GLY A 26 12.41 6.43 -5.17
N VAL A 27 11.26 5.71 -5.14
CA VAL A 27 9.98 6.25 -4.69
C VAL A 27 10.04 6.59 -3.19
N LEU A 28 10.60 5.68 -2.36
CA LEU A 28 10.81 5.94 -0.93
C LEU A 28 11.54 7.26 -0.70
N VAL A 29 12.70 7.42 -1.35
CA VAL A 29 13.54 8.61 -1.17
C VAL A 29 12.85 9.87 -1.72
N SER A 30 12.22 9.80 -2.89
CA SER A 30 11.59 10.95 -3.52
C SER A 30 10.40 11.49 -2.70
N PHE A 31 9.53 10.59 -2.21
CA PHE A 31 8.42 10.98 -1.34
C PHE A 31 8.91 11.41 0.05
N ALA A 32 9.98 10.81 0.57
CA ALA A 32 10.60 11.21 1.82
C ALA A 32 11.19 12.62 1.74
N VAL A 33 11.86 12.96 0.64
CA VAL A 33 12.37 14.32 0.40
C VAL A 33 11.23 15.33 0.33
N LEU A 34 10.14 14.98 -0.39
CA LEU A 34 8.95 15.82 -0.49
C LEU A 34 8.32 16.08 0.88
N GLY A 35 8.05 15.00 1.64
CA GLY A 35 7.46 15.09 2.98
C GLY A 35 8.37 15.80 3.97
N GLY A 36 9.69 15.49 3.94
CA GLY A 36 10.66 16.12 4.82
C GLY A 36 10.84 17.61 4.57
N ILE A 37 10.74 18.07 3.32
CA ILE A 37 10.74 19.51 3.00
C ILE A 37 9.47 20.15 3.55
N ASP A 38 8.29 19.52 3.40
CA ASP A 38 7.03 20.06 3.93
C ASP A 38 7.05 20.16 5.46
N ASP A 39 7.51 19.09 6.14
CA ASP A 39 7.70 19.08 7.59
C ASP A 39 8.67 20.17 8.05
N TYR A 40 9.82 20.29 7.38
CA TYR A 40 10.82 21.31 7.69
C TYR A 40 10.28 22.73 7.52
N LEU A 41 9.62 23.02 6.38
CA LEU A 41 9.02 24.33 6.13
C LEU A 41 7.94 24.66 7.16
N SER A 42 7.16 23.67 7.58
CA SER A 42 6.13 23.84 8.62
C SER A 42 6.72 24.15 9.99
N LEU A 43 7.91 23.61 10.30
CA LEU A 43 8.62 23.87 11.58
C LEU A 43 9.32 25.23 11.60
N VAL A 44 9.97 25.64 10.50
CA VAL A 44 10.76 26.88 10.44
C VAL A 44 9.87 28.10 10.15
N GLY A 45 8.68 27.88 9.64
CA GLY A 45 7.72 28.95 9.33
C GLY A 45 7.33 29.76 10.56
N SER A 46 7.30 31.08 10.42
CA SER A 46 6.87 32.02 11.49
C SER A 46 5.40 31.72 11.86
N LYS A 47 5.06 31.81 13.16
CA LYS A 47 3.71 31.63 13.72
C LYS A 47 2.60 32.48 13.03
N SER A 48 2.96 33.42 12.16
CA SER A 48 2.06 34.34 11.45
C SER A 48 1.65 33.87 10.04
N LYS A 49 2.38 32.95 9.42
CA LYS A 49 2.04 32.39 8.09
C LYS A 49 2.44 30.92 8.04
N SER A 50 1.50 30.05 7.63
CA SER A 50 1.78 28.66 7.28
C SER A 50 2.77 28.62 6.10
N PHE A 51 4.01 28.21 6.34
CA PHE A 51 5.10 28.19 5.34
C PHE A 51 5.24 26.82 4.63
N GLY A 52 4.50 25.79 5.03
CA GLY A 52 4.47 24.50 4.33
C GLY A 52 3.91 24.60 2.91
N PHE A 53 4.05 23.55 2.14
CA PHE A 53 3.45 23.49 0.80
C PHE A 53 1.93 23.70 0.87
N THR A 54 1.37 24.43 -0.11
CA THR A 54 -0.09 24.41 -0.25
C THR A 54 -0.53 23.00 -0.61
N ALA A 55 -1.75 22.60 -0.22
CA ALA A 55 -2.29 21.29 -0.57
C ALA A 55 -2.24 21.00 -2.09
N ARG A 56 -2.41 22.05 -2.92
CA ARG A 56 -2.29 21.93 -4.38
C ARG A 56 -0.86 21.66 -4.83
N THR A 57 0.12 22.40 -4.31
CA THR A 57 1.53 22.19 -4.65
C THR A 57 2.00 20.80 -4.24
N LYS A 58 1.66 20.37 -3.02
CA LYS A 58 1.98 19.05 -2.51
C LYS A 58 1.39 17.96 -3.41
N MET A 59 0.09 18.06 -3.75
CA MET A 59 -0.58 17.13 -4.64
C MET A 59 0.07 17.07 -6.03
N ILE A 60 0.41 18.21 -6.64
CA ILE A 60 1.07 18.24 -7.95
C ILE A 60 2.42 17.53 -7.90
N LEU A 61 3.24 17.81 -6.88
CA LEU A 61 4.55 17.16 -6.73
C LEU A 61 4.42 15.65 -6.52
N MET A 62 3.47 15.22 -5.69
CA MET A 62 3.18 13.78 -5.51
C MET A 62 2.77 13.11 -6.82
N VAL A 63 1.88 13.74 -7.60
CA VAL A 63 1.44 13.24 -8.89
C VAL A 63 2.61 13.16 -9.88
N LEU A 64 3.49 14.16 -9.94
CA LEU A 64 4.65 14.14 -10.83
C LEU A 64 5.63 13.00 -10.47
N ILE A 65 5.94 12.81 -9.19
CA ILE A 65 6.81 11.70 -8.73
C ILE A 65 6.15 10.35 -9.03
N ALA A 66 4.87 10.19 -8.69
CA ALA A 66 4.11 8.97 -8.93
C ALA A 66 3.96 8.65 -10.42
N PHE A 67 3.76 9.67 -11.26
CA PHE A 67 3.72 9.52 -12.71
C PHE A 67 5.05 9.02 -13.27
N GLY A 68 6.18 9.60 -12.82
CA GLY A 68 7.51 9.11 -13.17
C GLY A 68 7.73 7.65 -12.75
N ALA A 69 7.33 7.27 -11.54
CA ALA A 69 7.37 5.90 -11.06
C ALA A 69 6.48 4.96 -11.91
N SER A 70 5.29 5.42 -12.31
CA SER A 70 4.36 4.66 -13.15
C SER A 70 4.88 4.45 -14.57
N LEU A 71 5.59 5.43 -15.13
CA LEU A 71 6.30 5.27 -16.41
C LEU A 71 7.39 4.21 -16.31
N LEU A 72 8.16 4.20 -15.21
CA LEU A 72 9.16 3.16 -14.98
C LEU A 72 8.52 1.77 -14.78
N LEU A 73 7.39 1.68 -14.07
CA LEU A 73 6.63 0.43 -13.94
C LEU A 73 6.12 -0.10 -15.30
N TYR A 74 5.75 0.81 -16.19
CA TYR A 74 5.29 0.48 -17.54
C TYR A 74 6.43 0.17 -18.50
N SER A 75 7.68 0.48 -18.15
CA SER A 75 8.85 0.21 -18.99
C SER A 75 9.21 -1.28 -19.00
N PRO A 76 9.92 -1.77 -20.04
CA PRO A 76 10.43 -3.14 -20.05
C PRO A 76 11.47 -3.36 -18.93
N TYR A 77 11.69 -4.67 -18.62
CA TYR A 77 12.77 -5.09 -17.71
C TYR A 77 14.10 -4.36 -18.05
N PRO A 78 14.92 -3.91 -17.07
CA PRO A 78 14.90 -4.35 -15.66
C PRO A 78 14.12 -3.46 -14.71
N PHE A 79 13.58 -2.35 -15.12
CA PHE A 79 12.91 -1.39 -14.22
C PHE A 79 11.40 -1.64 -14.07
N GLY A 80 10.76 -2.11 -15.14
CA GLY A 80 9.34 -2.33 -15.20
C GLY A 80 8.91 -3.77 -14.96
N LEU A 81 7.62 -3.99 -15.16
CA LEU A 81 6.98 -5.30 -15.02
C LEU A 81 7.25 -6.16 -16.27
N GLN A 82 7.37 -7.48 -16.09
CA GLN A 82 7.53 -8.41 -17.23
C GLN A 82 6.34 -8.32 -18.20
N ASN A 83 5.14 -8.13 -17.67
CA ASN A 83 3.90 -7.92 -18.43
C ASN A 83 3.42 -6.47 -18.22
N TYR A 84 4.17 -5.51 -18.74
CA TYR A 84 3.84 -4.09 -18.63
C TYR A 84 2.49 -3.79 -19.30
N GLY A 85 1.67 -2.98 -18.62
CA GLY A 85 0.33 -2.64 -19.09
C GLY A 85 -0.75 -3.63 -18.71
N SER A 86 -0.43 -4.78 -18.15
CA SER A 86 -1.41 -5.77 -17.71
C SER A 86 -1.76 -5.61 -16.23
N VAL A 87 -3.01 -5.92 -15.93
CA VAL A 87 -3.58 -5.90 -14.59
C VAL A 87 -4.14 -7.27 -14.27
N ARG A 88 -3.64 -7.89 -13.20
CA ARG A 88 -4.17 -9.17 -12.74
C ARG A 88 -5.38 -8.94 -11.84
N ILE A 89 -6.49 -9.54 -12.19
CA ILE A 89 -7.72 -9.51 -11.39
C ILE A 89 -7.93 -10.90 -10.77
N PRO A 90 -8.11 -10.99 -9.45
CA PRO A 90 -8.43 -12.26 -8.80
C PRO A 90 -9.60 -12.98 -9.47
N PHE A 91 -9.52 -14.31 -9.58
CA PHE A 91 -10.52 -15.17 -10.22
C PHE A 91 -10.64 -15.07 -11.74
N ILE A 92 -9.93 -14.15 -12.41
CA ILE A 92 -9.80 -14.10 -13.87
C ILE A 92 -8.48 -14.76 -14.27
N ALA A 93 -8.54 -15.75 -15.17
CA ALA A 93 -7.39 -16.58 -15.50
C ALA A 93 -6.26 -15.79 -16.18
N ASP A 94 -6.63 -14.91 -17.11
CA ASP A 94 -5.68 -14.15 -17.91
C ASP A 94 -5.57 -12.71 -17.41
N PRO A 95 -4.36 -12.14 -17.33
CA PRO A 95 -4.19 -10.71 -17.04
C PRO A 95 -4.88 -9.86 -18.11
N ILE A 96 -5.58 -8.82 -17.67
CA ILE A 96 -6.21 -7.87 -18.59
C ILE A 96 -5.18 -6.83 -19.00
N ASP A 97 -4.88 -6.76 -20.28
CA ASP A 97 -4.03 -5.71 -20.82
C ASP A 97 -4.83 -4.40 -20.95
N ILE A 98 -4.44 -3.41 -20.15
CA ILE A 98 -5.00 -2.04 -20.18
C ILE A 98 -4.06 -1.06 -20.92
N GLY A 99 -2.93 -1.57 -21.41
CA GLY A 99 -1.96 -0.79 -22.17
C GLY A 99 -1.50 0.47 -21.45
N VAL A 100 -1.45 1.57 -22.16
CA VAL A 100 -1.00 2.89 -21.65
C VAL A 100 -1.86 3.40 -20.46
N LEU A 101 -3.12 2.94 -20.33
CA LEU A 101 -3.98 3.30 -19.20
C LEU A 101 -3.44 2.80 -17.86
N PHE A 102 -2.49 1.86 -17.87
CA PHE A 102 -1.76 1.45 -16.66
C PHE A 102 -1.05 2.63 -15.98
N ILE A 103 -0.51 3.58 -16.75
CA ILE A 103 0.25 4.72 -16.20
C ILE A 103 -0.63 5.60 -15.30
N PRO A 104 -1.75 6.17 -15.77
CA PRO A 104 -2.61 6.97 -14.90
C PRO A 104 -3.23 6.14 -13.77
N PHE A 105 -3.52 4.86 -14.01
CA PHE A 105 -4.00 3.94 -12.98
C PHE A 105 -2.97 3.76 -11.85
N ALA A 106 -1.73 3.39 -12.17
CA ALA A 106 -0.66 3.22 -11.18
C ALA A 106 -0.35 4.53 -10.43
N THR A 107 -0.36 5.66 -11.15
CA THR A 107 -0.22 6.99 -10.55
C THR A 107 -1.29 7.24 -9.49
N LEU A 108 -2.56 6.93 -9.81
CA LEU A 108 -3.68 7.07 -8.87
C LEU A 108 -3.52 6.18 -7.64
N VAL A 109 -3.10 4.92 -7.82
CA VAL A 109 -2.86 3.98 -6.73
C VAL A 109 -1.75 4.47 -5.81
N ILE A 110 -0.62 4.94 -6.36
CA ILE A 110 0.52 5.45 -5.58
C ILE A 110 0.13 6.69 -4.79
N VAL A 111 -0.46 7.70 -5.44
CA VAL A 111 -0.88 8.95 -4.78
C VAL A 111 -1.98 8.70 -3.76
N GLY A 112 -2.96 7.87 -4.12
CA GLY A 112 -4.09 7.51 -3.25
C GLY A 112 -3.64 6.81 -1.97
N THR A 113 -2.77 5.81 -2.08
CA THR A 113 -2.24 5.07 -0.93
C THR A 113 -1.35 5.96 -0.06
N SER A 114 -0.48 6.77 -0.69
CA SER A 114 0.36 7.73 0.03
C SER A 114 -0.48 8.70 0.88
N ASN A 115 -1.52 9.30 0.29
CA ASN A 115 -2.42 10.19 1.04
C ASN A 115 -3.25 9.45 2.10
N ALA A 116 -3.71 8.23 1.82
CA ALA A 116 -4.50 7.45 2.77
C ALA A 116 -3.69 7.12 4.03
N VAL A 117 -2.42 6.73 3.87
CA VAL A 117 -1.50 6.50 4.98
C VAL A 117 -1.23 7.80 5.74
N ASN A 118 -0.98 8.91 5.05
CA ASN A 118 -0.75 10.21 5.68
C ASN A 118 -1.97 10.68 6.49
N ILE A 119 -3.20 10.50 5.98
CA ILE A 119 -4.43 10.79 6.72
C ILE A 119 -4.57 9.91 7.97
N THR A 120 -4.08 8.68 7.92
CA THR A 120 -4.15 7.73 9.05
C THR A 120 -3.12 8.03 10.14
N ASP A 121 -2.07 8.79 9.84
CA ASP A 121 -1.01 9.18 10.79
C ASP A 121 -1.45 10.34 11.70
N GLY A 122 -2.64 10.19 12.32
CA GLY A 122 -3.24 11.18 13.21
C GLY A 122 -3.21 10.82 14.69
N LEU A 123 -2.94 9.56 15.03
CA LEU A 123 -2.80 9.07 16.40
C LEU A 123 -1.52 8.25 16.56
N ASP A 124 -0.97 8.27 17.78
CA ASP A 124 0.23 7.50 18.14
C ASP A 124 0.09 6.03 17.75
N SER A 125 1.07 5.50 17.03
CA SER A 125 1.19 4.12 16.57
C SER A 125 0.14 3.65 15.53
N LEU A 126 -0.90 4.42 15.23
CA LEU A 126 -1.99 3.97 14.37
C LEU A 126 -1.50 3.62 12.95
N ALA A 127 -0.86 4.58 12.28
CA ALA A 127 -0.30 4.37 10.94
C ALA A 127 0.84 3.35 10.95
N GLY A 128 1.73 3.43 11.93
CA GLY A 128 2.88 2.54 12.05
C GLY A 128 2.51 1.06 12.15
N TRP A 129 1.56 0.68 13.00
CA TRP A 129 1.09 -0.70 13.12
C TRP A 129 0.43 -1.21 11.85
N ASN A 130 -0.48 -0.41 11.25
CA ASN A 130 -1.17 -0.82 10.02
C ASN A 130 -0.21 -0.93 8.83
N LEU A 131 0.82 -0.05 8.74
CA LEU A 131 1.89 -0.19 7.75
C LEU A 131 2.71 -1.46 7.97
N MET A 132 3.10 -1.76 9.22
CA MET A 132 3.87 -2.95 9.55
C MET A 132 3.10 -4.22 9.16
N LEU A 133 1.80 -4.29 9.46
CA LEU A 133 0.93 -5.39 9.05
C LEU A 133 0.82 -5.51 7.54
N ALA A 134 0.64 -4.40 6.82
CA ALA A 134 0.52 -4.39 5.38
C ALA A 134 1.83 -4.83 4.68
N PHE A 135 2.98 -4.32 5.10
CA PHE A 135 4.27 -4.75 4.55
C PHE A 135 4.58 -6.21 4.90
N ALA A 136 4.23 -6.68 6.11
CA ALA A 136 4.37 -8.09 6.46
C ALA A 136 3.51 -8.98 5.55
N ALA A 137 2.26 -8.58 5.27
CA ALA A 137 1.37 -9.30 4.35
C ALA A 137 1.97 -9.40 2.94
N PHE A 138 2.39 -8.27 2.37
CA PHE A 138 3.02 -8.27 1.04
C PHE A 138 4.35 -9.02 1.04
N GLY A 139 5.13 -8.98 2.14
CA GLY A 139 6.32 -9.80 2.32
C GLY A 139 6.01 -11.30 2.24
N VAL A 140 4.98 -11.76 2.93
CA VAL A 140 4.51 -13.16 2.88
C VAL A 140 3.99 -13.51 1.49
N ILE A 141 3.14 -12.67 0.88
CA ILE A 141 2.56 -12.92 -0.45
C ILE A 141 3.66 -13.02 -1.51
N THR A 142 4.64 -12.12 -1.50
CA THR A 142 5.76 -12.15 -2.45
C THR A 142 6.68 -13.34 -2.24
N PHE A 143 6.89 -13.77 -0.99
CA PHE A 143 7.62 -15.01 -0.67
C PHE A 143 6.91 -16.24 -1.24
N LEU A 144 5.61 -16.34 -1.02
CA LEU A 144 4.82 -17.48 -1.46
C LEU A 144 4.74 -17.59 -2.99
N ASN A 145 4.72 -16.46 -3.70
CA ASN A 145 4.71 -16.45 -5.16
C ASN A 145 6.07 -16.86 -5.79
N GLY A 146 7.18 -16.79 -5.02
CA GLY A 146 8.50 -17.24 -5.46
C GLY A 146 9.20 -16.33 -6.49
N GLU A 147 8.45 -15.55 -7.25
CA GLU A 147 8.97 -14.70 -8.34
C GLU A 147 9.56 -13.36 -7.82
N PHE A 148 9.14 -12.92 -6.62
CA PHE A 148 9.41 -11.58 -6.09
C PHE A 148 10.19 -11.62 -4.76
N THR A 149 11.17 -12.52 -4.62
CA THR A 149 11.97 -12.67 -3.38
C THR A 149 12.66 -11.39 -2.94
N ASN A 150 12.98 -10.51 -3.90
CA ASN A 150 13.59 -9.20 -3.62
C ASN A 150 12.62 -8.25 -2.90
N LEU A 151 11.36 -8.23 -3.34
CA LEU A 151 10.31 -7.43 -2.69
C LEU A 151 9.97 -7.98 -1.30
N MET A 152 10.07 -9.31 -1.10
CA MET A 152 9.97 -9.92 0.23
C MET A 152 11.03 -9.35 1.17
N ALA A 153 12.31 -9.43 0.79
CA ALA A 153 13.42 -8.94 1.62
C ALA A 153 13.28 -7.43 1.92
N PHE A 154 12.89 -6.65 0.92
CA PHE A 154 12.63 -5.22 1.07
C PHE A 154 11.46 -4.95 2.04
N SER A 155 10.34 -5.66 1.87
CA SER A 155 9.18 -5.52 2.74
C SER A 155 9.50 -5.86 4.20
N PHE A 156 10.22 -6.95 4.45
CA PHE A 156 10.62 -7.31 5.82
C PHE A 156 11.69 -6.37 6.40
N THR A 157 12.53 -5.75 5.58
CA THR A 157 13.42 -4.66 6.02
C THR A 157 12.61 -3.47 6.55
N ILE A 158 11.52 -3.08 5.84
CA ILE A 158 10.60 -2.04 6.30
C ILE A 158 9.88 -2.47 7.59
N VAL A 159 9.40 -3.72 7.67
CA VAL A 159 8.78 -4.27 8.90
C VAL A 159 9.71 -4.14 10.10
N GLY A 160 10.98 -4.51 9.96
CA GLY A 160 11.97 -4.37 11.03
C GLY A 160 12.20 -2.91 11.45
N ALA A 161 12.29 -2.01 10.49
CA ALA A 161 12.44 -0.57 10.75
C ALA A 161 11.19 0.03 11.43
N LEU A 162 9.99 -0.40 11.01
CA LEU A 162 8.72 0.00 11.65
C LEU A 162 8.60 -0.56 13.06
N ALA A 163 9.04 -1.79 13.32
CA ALA A 163 9.04 -2.36 14.66
C ALA A 163 9.93 -1.54 15.63
N ALA A 164 11.12 -1.13 15.17
CA ALA A 164 11.99 -0.25 15.93
C ALA A 164 11.38 1.15 16.14
N PHE A 165 10.72 1.70 15.13
CA PHE A 165 10.01 2.97 15.23
C PHE A 165 8.86 2.90 16.24
N LEU A 166 8.03 1.87 16.17
CA LEU A 166 6.87 1.67 17.04
C LEU A 166 7.23 1.55 18.51
N TRP A 167 8.46 1.10 18.84
CA TRP A 167 8.96 1.09 20.19
C TRP A 167 8.97 2.50 20.82
N TYR A 168 9.31 3.51 20.03
CA TYR A 168 9.35 4.91 20.47
C TYR A 168 8.08 5.70 20.16
N ASN A 169 7.24 5.20 19.25
CA ASN A 169 5.97 5.82 18.85
C ASN A 169 4.79 5.27 19.65
N ALA A 170 5.00 4.34 20.59
CA ALA A 170 3.98 3.88 21.52
C ALA A 170 3.47 5.04 22.38
N HIS A 171 2.14 5.09 22.59
CA HIS A 171 1.49 6.19 23.34
C HIS A 171 1.97 6.24 24.82
N PRO A 172 2.38 7.41 25.34
CA PRO A 172 2.59 8.68 24.65
C PRO A 172 3.87 8.69 23.81
N ALA A 173 3.74 9.06 22.53
CA ALA A 173 4.82 8.94 21.56
C ALA A 173 6.03 9.84 21.89
N GLN A 174 7.23 9.28 21.79
CA GLN A 174 8.49 10.02 21.90
C GLN A 174 8.99 10.52 20.53
N VAL A 175 8.53 9.87 19.44
CA VAL A 175 8.90 10.18 18.05
C VAL A 175 7.66 10.10 17.18
N ILE A 176 7.48 11.06 16.29
CA ILE A 176 6.36 11.16 15.33
C ILE A 176 6.85 10.74 13.95
N MET A 177 5.97 10.14 13.14
CA MET A 177 6.30 9.70 11.77
C MET A 177 6.42 10.90 10.82
N GLY A 178 5.44 11.80 10.85
CA GLY A 178 5.34 12.97 10.00
C GLY A 178 5.11 12.65 8.52
N ASP A 179 5.08 13.70 7.69
CA ASP A 179 4.91 13.59 6.25
C ASP A 179 6.07 12.86 5.57
N LEU A 180 7.28 13.04 6.11
CA LEU A 180 8.48 12.35 5.66
C LEU A 180 8.30 10.82 5.68
N GLY A 181 7.71 10.27 6.74
CA GLY A 181 7.50 8.84 6.89
C GLY A 181 6.20 8.36 6.24
N SER A 182 5.08 9.00 6.54
CA SER A 182 3.76 8.53 6.13
C SER A 182 3.56 8.58 4.61
N LEU A 183 3.96 9.68 3.95
CA LEU A 183 3.87 9.79 2.48
C LEU A 183 4.77 8.78 1.77
N SER A 184 6.02 8.65 2.23
CA SER A 184 6.99 7.77 1.60
C SER A 184 6.63 6.29 1.75
N LEU A 185 6.25 5.85 2.95
CA LEU A 185 5.87 4.46 3.21
C LEU A 185 4.57 4.09 2.51
N GLY A 186 3.59 5.02 2.45
CA GLY A 186 2.35 4.80 1.71
C GLY A 186 2.58 4.68 0.20
N ALA A 187 3.43 5.51 -0.38
CA ALA A 187 3.79 5.42 -1.80
C ALA A 187 4.51 4.11 -2.12
N VAL A 188 5.47 3.71 -1.27
CA VAL A 188 6.21 2.45 -1.45
C VAL A 188 5.31 1.23 -1.27
N LEU A 189 4.36 1.24 -0.33
CA LEU A 189 3.39 0.16 -0.17
C LEU A 189 2.60 -0.06 -1.48
N ALA A 190 2.18 1.03 -2.13
CA ALA A 190 1.52 0.95 -3.43
C ALA A 190 2.44 0.37 -4.52
N VAL A 191 3.71 0.79 -4.55
CA VAL A 191 4.68 0.27 -5.54
C VAL A 191 4.93 -1.23 -5.32
N VAL A 192 5.08 -1.69 -4.08
CA VAL A 192 5.24 -3.12 -3.76
C VAL A 192 4.00 -3.91 -4.22
N ALA A 193 2.80 -3.39 -3.98
CA ALA A 193 1.56 -4.02 -4.41
C ALA A 193 1.43 -4.08 -5.95
N LEU A 194 1.85 -3.04 -6.65
CA LEU A 194 1.86 -2.98 -8.12
C LEU A 194 2.92 -3.91 -8.72
N GLN A 195 4.16 -3.89 -8.19
CA GLN A 195 5.25 -4.75 -8.67
C GLN A 195 4.98 -6.23 -8.42
N SER A 196 4.35 -6.57 -7.30
CA SER A 196 3.92 -7.94 -7.02
C SER A 196 2.66 -8.37 -7.79
N GLN A 197 2.08 -7.48 -8.60
CA GLN A 197 0.81 -7.68 -9.32
C GLN A 197 -0.38 -8.02 -8.41
N GLN A 198 -0.29 -7.70 -7.12
CA GLN A 198 -1.31 -7.98 -6.09
C GLN A 198 -2.03 -6.71 -5.60
N TRP A 199 -2.10 -5.70 -6.45
CA TRP A 199 -2.64 -4.38 -6.12
C TRP A 199 -4.11 -4.42 -5.66
N LEU A 200 -4.93 -5.40 -6.12
CA LEU A 200 -6.31 -5.57 -5.67
C LEU A 200 -6.43 -6.04 -4.21
N LEU A 201 -5.38 -6.66 -3.67
CA LEU A 201 -5.33 -7.00 -2.25
C LEU A 201 -4.98 -5.77 -1.39
N LEU A 202 -4.40 -4.72 -1.99
CA LEU A 202 -4.03 -3.51 -1.26
C LEU A 202 -5.21 -2.84 -0.54
N PRO A 203 -6.40 -2.63 -1.14
CA PRO A 203 -7.55 -2.11 -0.41
C PRO A 203 -8.06 -3.01 0.71
N ILE A 204 -7.88 -4.32 0.59
CA ILE A 204 -8.28 -5.29 1.61
C ILE A 204 -7.28 -5.24 2.76
N ILE A 205 -5.99 -5.43 2.49
CA ILE A 205 -4.91 -5.39 3.49
C ILE A 205 -4.84 -4.02 4.16
N GLY A 206 -5.00 -2.95 3.37
CA GLY A 206 -5.01 -1.55 3.81
C GLY A 206 -6.39 -1.02 4.19
N THR A 207 -7.34 -1.87 4.63
CA THR A 207 -8.73 -1.48 4.93
C THR A 207 -8.82 -0.26 5.86
N VAL A 208 -7.94 -0.14 6.85
CA VAL A 208 -7.91 1.00 7.76
C VAL A 208 -7.56 2.28 7.00
N PHE A 209 -6.53 2.28 6.17
CA PHE A 209 -6.16 3.43 5.34
C PHE A 209 -7.28 3.85 4.39
N VAL A 210 -7.94 2.85 3.77
CA VAL A 210 -9.08 3.09 2.88
C VAL A 210 -10.25 3.71 3.65
N ALA A 211 -10.59 3.18 4.83
CA ALA A 211 -11.69 3.68 5.65
C ALA A 211 -11.44 5.13 6.12
N GLU A 212 -10.21 5.44 6.56
CA GLU A 212 -9.82 6.79 6.96
C GLU A 212 -9.94 7.77 5.79
N ALA A 213 -9.36 7.46 4.64
CA ALA A 213 -9.43 8.31 3.46
C ALA A 213 -10.86 8.49 2.93
N LEU A 214 -11.64 7.39 2.86
CA LEU A 214 -13.03 7.45 2.43
C LEU A 214 -13.89 8.30 3.37
N SER A 215 -13.63 8.25 4.67
CA SER A 215 -14.38 9.09 5.64
C SER A 215 -14.21 10.57 5.36
N VAL A 216 -12.99 11.01 5.00
CA VAL A 216 -12.71 12.39 4.61
C VAL A 216 -13.41 12.74 3.30
N ILE A 217 -13.34 11.86 2.30
CA ILE A 217 -13.99 12.06 0.99
C ILE A 217 -15.52 12.19 1.17
N ILE A 218 -16.13 11.29 1.96
CA ILE A 218 -17.57 11.32 2.25
C ILE A 218 -17.92 12.61 2.98
N GLN A 219 -17.19 12.96 4.04
CA GLN A 219 -17.44 14.16 4.84
C GLN A 219 -17.43 15.43 3.99
N VAL A 220 -16.38 15.61 3.17
CA VAL A 220 -16.21 16.81 2.34
C VAL A 220 -17.28 16.89 1.25
N ASN A 221 -17.60 15.77 0.60
CA ASN A 221 -18.62 15.76 -0.46
C ASN A 221 -20.03 15.97 0.11
N TYR A 222 -20.36 15.31 1.22
CA TYR A 222 -21.65 15.46 1.89
C TYR A 222 -21.85 16.89 2.40
N PHE A 223 -20.82 17.51 3.00
CA PHE A 223 -20.85 18.88 3.45
C PHE A 223 -21.09 19.87 2.30
N LYS A 224 -20.35 19.69 1.18
CA LYS A 224 -20.53 20.52 -0.03
C LYS A 224 -21.92 20.32 -0.65
N TRP A 225 -22.41 19.09 -0.71
CA TRP A 225 -23.72 18.77 -1.28
C TRP A 225 -24.86 19.36 -0.46
N THR A 226 -24.86 19.18 0.87
CA THR A 226 -25.88 19.75 1.76
C THR A 226 -25.85 21.27 1.71
N ARG A 227 -24.65 21.89 1.73
CA ARG A 227 -24.50 23.35 1.62
C ARG A 227 -25.10 23.90 0.31
N ARG A 228 -24.90 23.18 -0.79
CA ARG A 228 -25.51 23.60 -2.08
C ARG A 228 -27.03 23.44 -2.11
N ARG A 229 -27.56 22.44 -1.39
CA ARG A 229 -28.99 22.12 -1.43
C ARG A 229 -29.82 22.89 -0.40
N THR A 230 -29.29 23.13 0.79
CA THR A 230 -30.03 23.73 1.93
C THR A 230 -29.47 25.08 2.39
N GLY A 231 -28.38 25.56 1.77
CA GLY A 231 -27.67 26.76 2.20
C GLY A 231 -26.75 26.54 3.39
N GLN A 232 -26.91 25.44 4.15
CA GLN A 232 -26.07 25.11 5.31
C GLN A 232 -25.39 23.76 5.12
N GLY A 233 -24.06 23.71 5.36
CA GLY A 233 -23.29 22.47 5.31
C GLY A 233 -23.57 21.62 6.54
N GLN A 234 -23.93 20.34 6.33
CA GLN A 234 -24.11 19.36 7.40
C GLN A 234 -22.95 18.37 7.40
N ARG A 235 -22.58 17.90 8.58
CA ARG A 235 -21.54 16.85 8.75
C ARG A 235 -22.19 15.48 8.73
N PHE A 236 -21.58 14.52 8.02
CA PHE A 236 -21.98 13.11 8.04
C PHE A 236 -21.42 12.41 9.29
N PHE A 237 -20.11 12.54 9.51
CA PHE A 237 -19.45 12.12 10.73
C PHE A 237 -19.33 13.30 11.69
N LYS A 238 -19.19 13.06 13.01
CA LYS A 238 -18.88 14.12 13.98
C LYS A 238 -17.62 14.88 13.58
N MET A 239 -16.59 14.13 13.14
CA MET A 239 -15.36 14.63 12.57
C MET A 239 -14.80 13.60 11.59
N ALA A 240 -14.00 14.00 10.62
CA ALA A 240 -13.22 13.13 9.76
C ALA A 240 -11.74 13.58 9.84
N PRO A 241 -10.80 12.65 9.79
CA PRO A 241 -10.89 11.17 9.57
C PRO A 241 -11.61 10.39 10.68
N LEU A 242 -11.83 9.06 10.48
CA LEU A 242 -12.64 8.23 11.39
C LEU A 242 -12.08 8.14 12.82
N HIS A 243 -10.78 8.12 13.01
CA HIS A 243 -10.19 8.09 14.34
C HIS A 243 -10.71 9.24 15.20
N HIS A 244 -10.78 10.48 14.68
CA HIS A 244 -11.33 11.61 15.41
C HIS A 244 -12.85 11.51 15.65
N HIS A 245 -13.58 10.81 14.76
CA HIS A 245 -14.99 10.54 15.00
C HIS A 245 -15.19 9.70 16.27
N PHE A 246 -14.38 8.66 16.45
CA PHE A 246 -14.49 7.78 17.61
C PHE A 246 -13.97 8.43 18.90
N GLU A 247 -12.95 9.30 18.83
CA GLU A 247 -12.56 10.13 19.97
C GLU A 247 -13.71 11.03 20.44
N LEU A 248 -14.43 11.69 19.50
CA LEU A 248 -15.62 12.49 19.82
C LEU A 248 -16.84 11.66 20.26
N LEU A 249 -16.79 10.33 20.11
CA LEU A 249 -17.74 9.40 20.70
C LEU A 249 -17.35 8.96 22.12
N GLY A 250 -16.18 9.40 22.62
CA GLY A 250 -15.69 9.13 23.97
C GLY A 250 -14.70 7.97 24.08
N TRP A 251 -14.16 7.46 22.97
CA TRP A 251 -13.09 6.48 23.03
C TRP A 251 -11.75 7.18 23.32
N SER A 252 -10.90 6.55 24.15
CA SER A 252 -9.54 7.03 24.31
C SER A 252 -8.71 6.77 23.04
N GLU A 253 -7.67 7.56 22.83
CA GLU A 253 -6.73 7.41 21.70
C GLU A 253 -6.19 5.97 21.59
N THR A 254 -5.78 5.38 22.74
CA THR A 254 -5.31 4.00 22.80
C THR A 254 -6.39 2.98 22.43
N GLN A 255 -7.66 3.23 22.79
CA GLN A 255 -8.78 2.36 22.39
C GLN A 255 -9.04 2.44 20.89
N VAL A 256 -9.00 3.64 20.31
CA VAL A 256 -9.14 3.83 18.86
C VAL A 256 -8.02 3.08 18.16
N MET A 257 -6.76 3.36 18.51
CA MET A 257 -5.58 2.73 17.92
C MET A 257 -5.68 1.19 17.98
N GLN A 258 -5.90 0.61 19.15
CA GLN A 258 -5.96 -0.85 19.32
C GLN A 258 -7.06 -1.50 18.47
N ARG A 259 -8.27 -0.91 18.43
CA ARG A 259 -9.39 -1.44 17.66
C ARG A 259 -9.13 -1.36 16.14
N PHE A 260 -8.56 -0.25 15.68
CA PHE A 260 -8.18 -0.12 14.27
C PHE A 260 -7.06 -1.10 13.87
N VAL A 261 -6.08 -1.32 14.75
CA VAL A 261 -5.04 -2.33 14.53
C VAL A 261 -5.62 -3.74 14.48
N LEU A 262 -6.58 -4.07 15.35
CA LEU A 262 -7.29 -5.36 15.28
C LEU A 262 -8.05 -5.54 13.97
N ILE A 263 -8.73 -4.49 13.48
CA ILE A 263 -9.38 -4.50 12.16
C ILE A 263 -8.34 -4.70 11.06
N GLY A 264 -7.22 -3.98 11.11
CA GLY A 264 -6.12 -4.12 10.18
C GLY A 264 -5.51 -5.53 10.18
N MET A 265 -5.36 -6.14 11.35
CA MET A 265 -4.87 -7.52 11.49
C MET A 265 -5.81 -8.53 10.83
N VAL A 266 -7.11 -8.45 11.11
CA VAL A 266 -8.12 -9.33 10.48
C VAL A 266 -8.13 -9.13 8.97
N ALA A 267 -8.12 -7.89 8.50
CA ALA A 267 -8.08 -7.56 7.08
C ALA A 267 -6.81 -8.10 6.39
N THR A 268 -5.66 -8.01 7.07
CA THR A 268 -4.39 -8.58 6.61
C THR A 268 -4.46 -10.10 6.48
N LEU A 269 -5.03 -10.80 7.47
CA LEU A 269 -5.22 -12.25 7.40
C LEU A 269 -6.14 -12.66 6.25
N ILE A 270 -7.23 -11.92 6.03
CA ILE A 270 -8.13 -12.13 4.89
C ILE A 270 -7.36 -11.93 3.58
N GLY A 271 -6.57 -10.86 3.45
CA GLY A 271 -5.77 -10.58 2.26
C GLY A 271 -4.76 -11.68 1.94
N ILE A 272 -4.03 -12.19 2.94
CA ILE A 272 -3.11 -13.31 2.79
C ILE A 272 -3.87 -14.59 2.39
N SER A 273 -4.99 -14.89 3.04
CA SER A 273 -5.81 -16.07 2.73
C SER A 273 -6.32 -16.04 1.29
N LEU A 274 -6.78 -14.87 0.82
CA LEU A 274 -7.18 -14.68 -0.57
C LEU A 274 -6.02 -14.88 -1.54
N ALA A 275 -4.83 -14.34 -1.24
CA ALA A 275 -3.65 -14.53 -2.07
C ALA A 275 -3.27 -16.01 -2.22
N LEU A 276 -3.34 -16.78 -1.13
CA LEU A 276 -3.08 -18.23 -1.14
C LEU A 276 -4.10 -18.98 -1.99
N THR A 277 -5.39 -18.72 -1.79
CA THR A 277 -6.45 -19.35 -2.57
C THR A 277 -6.31 -19.08 -4.06
N LEU A 278 -5.95 -17.85 -4.44
CA LEU A 278 -5.74 -17.48 -5.83
C LEU A 278 -4.56 -18.21 -6.45
N ARG A 279 -3.46 -18.34 -5.71
CA ARG A 279 -2.27 -19.11 -6.12
C ARG A 279 -2.61 -20.58 -6.37
N ASP A 280 -3.33 -21.21 -5.46
CA ASP A 280 -3.70 -22.63 -5.58
C ASP A 280 -4.59 -22.88 -6.82
N ILE A 281 -5.50 -21.95 -7.11
CA ILE A 281 -6.34 -22.00 -8.32
C ILE A 281 -5.47 -21.86 -9.59
N GLU A 282 -4.47 -20.99 -9.60
CA GLU A 282 -3.55 -20.84 -10.74
C GLU A 282 -2.70 -22.08 -10.95
N GLN A 283 -2.14 -22.66 -9.89
CA GLN A 283 -1.33 -23.87 -9.96
C GLN A 283 -2.14 -25.09 -10.43
N ALA A 284 -3.39 -25.23 -9.98
CA ALA A 284 -4.28 -26.28 -10.41
C ALA A 284 -4.63 -26.24 -11.91
N LYS A 285 -4.59 -25.06 -12.53
CA LYS A 285 -4.82 -24.89 -13.97
C LYS A 285 -3.60 -25.27 -14.83
N VAL A 286 -2.39 -25.09 -14.28
CA VAL A 286 -1.13 -25.39 -15.00
C VAL A 286 -0.82 -26.90 -14.98
N VAL A 287 -1.25 -27.61 -13.96
CA VAL A 287 -1.08 -29.08 -13.87
C VAL A 287 -2.25 -29.74 -14.61
N PRO A 288 -2.03 -30.37 -15.78
CA PRO A 288 -3.11 -31.12 -16.44
C PRO A 288 -3.59 -32.23 -15.51
N PRO A 289 -4.92 -32.53 -15.48
CA PRO A 289 -5.43 -33.57 -14.61
C PRO A 289 -4.66 -34.86 -14.91
N VAL A 290 -4.04 -35.46 -13.87
CA VAL A 290 -3.39 -36.74 -13.96
C VAL A 290 -4.49 -37.72 -14.41
N ARG A 291 -4.46 -38.16 -15.67
CA ARG A 291 -5.34 -39.23 -16.12
C ARG A 291 -5.02 -40.44 -15.25
N PRO A 292 -6.00 -41.02 -14.58
CA PRO A 292 -5.76 -42.26 -13.83
C PRO A 292 -5.15 -43.27 -14.79
N ALA A 293 -3.97 -43.77 -14.45
CA ALA A 293 -3.27 -44.77 -15.24
C ALA A 293 -4.15 -46.01 -15.35
N GLY A 294 -4.53 -46.36 -16.58
CA GLY A 294 -4.85 -47.71 -16.96
C GLY A 294 -6.23 -48.24 -16.55
N ILE A 295 -7.24 -48.01 -17.41
CA ILE A 295 -8.07 -49.13 -17.84
C ILE A 295 -7.62 -49.39 -19.28
N GLU A 296 -6.59 -50.23 -19.42
CA GLU A 296 -6.34 -50.93 -20.67
C GLU A 296 -7.55 -51.82 -20.91
N GLN A 297 -8.43 -51.37 -21.81
CA GLN A 297 -9.39 -52.27 -22.44
C GLN A 297 -8.57 -53.29 -23.24
N THR A 298 -8.43 -54.49 -22.67
CA THR A 298 -8.01 -55.66 -23.43
C THR A 298 -9.09 -55.90 -24.51
N VAL A 299 -8.83 -55.29 -25.67
CA VAL A 299 -9.58 -55.65 -26.89
C VAL A 299 -9.16 -57.07 -27.25
N ASN A 300 -10.00 -58.05 -26.93
CA ASN A 300 -9.89 -59.40 -27.42
C ASN A 300 -9.85 -59.36 -28.97
N SER A 301 -8.70 -59.68 -29.53
CA SER A 301 -8.59 -60.01 -30.94
C SER A 301 -9.21 -61.38 -31.16
N PRO A 302 -10.12 -61.59 -32.10
CA PRO A 302 -10.53 -62.94 -32.51
C PRO A 302 -9.36 -63.63 -33.22
N ARG A 303 -9.01 -64.81 -32.78
CA ARG A 303 -8.11 -65.73 -33.49
C ARG A 303 -8.87 -66.36 -34.64
N PRO A 304 -8.16 -66.74 -35.72
CA PRO A 304 -8.72 -67.32 -36.96
C PRO A 304 -9.34 -68.72 -36.80
#